data_11f4f98e1464547c7302fe653e1992c3
#
_entry.id   11f4f98e1464547c7302fe653e1992c3
#
_cell.length_a   1.000
_cell.length_b   1.000
_cell.length_c   1.000
_cell.angle_alpha   90.00
_cell.angle_beta   90.00
_cell.angle_gamma   90.00
#
_symmetry.space_group_name_H-M   'P 1'
#
loop_
_entity.id
_entity.type
_entity.pdbx_description
1 polymer ?
#
loop_
_entity_poly.entity_id
_entity_poly.type
_entity_poly.pdbx_seq_one_letter_code
_entity_poly.pdbx_strand_id
1 'polypeptide(L)'
;MDYKLVIFDCDGVLVDSEAIGNRFISEALTLAGIPISAEGALSQFLGGKLTQIKEDAEKQLGFSLPSNWVDEIYKKQFSEFRKNLKSIDGIEDVLDVLERINIPVCVGSNGPLNKMEVSLGVTKLRDRFLGRIFSADQVKKPKPAPDLYLYCADRMGVPPQHCLVIEDSPRGASAGVAAGMSVFGYSGGEDNSALKEVGCTKVFDTMQEIATFLDN
;
A
#
# COMPACT_ATOMS: atom_id res chain seq x y z
N MET A 1 -1.75 -1.67 24.92
CA MET A 1 -2.51 -1.20 23.73
C MET A 1 -3.71 -2.13 23.52
N ASP A 2 -4.87 -1.63 23.05
CA ASP A 2 -6.08 -2.48 22.87
C ASP A 2 -6.32 -2.81 21.38
N TYR A 3 -5.23 -2.96 20.60
CA TYR A 3 -5.34 -3.40 19.21
C TYR A 3 -5.54 -4.92 19.16
N LYS A 4 -6.51 -5.36 18.36
CA LYS A 4 -6.86 -6.77 18.13
C LYS A 4 -6.60 -7.22 16.69
N LEU A 5 -6.19 -6.30 15.83
CA LEU A 5 -5.83 -6.53 14.44
C LEU A 5 -4.88 -5.43 13.97
N VAL A 6 -3.84 -5.80 13.24
CA VAL A 6 -3.04 -4.84 12.47
C VAL A 6 -3.24 -5.09 10.98
N ILE A 7 -3.61 -4.03 10.26
CA ILE A 7 -3.84 -4.02 8.82
C ILE A 7 -2.68 -3.27 8.17
N PHE A 8 -1.93 -3.93 7.34
CA PHE A 8 -0.82 -3.33 6.60
C PHE A 8 -1.27 -2.88 5.21
N ASP A 9 -0.85 -1.70 4.77
CA ASP A 9 -0.71 -1.49 3.34
C ASP A 9 0.39 -2.41 2.79
N CYS A 10 0.45 -2.55 1.48
CA CYS A 10 1.43 -3.44 0.83
C CYS A 10 2.62 -2.67 0.30
N ASP A 11 2.37 -1.75 -0.65
CA ASP A 11 3.40 -1.00 -1.37
C ASP A 11 3.93 0.13 -0.48
N GLY A 12 5.25 0.24 -0.31
CA GLY A 12 5.86 1.23 0.59
C GLY A 12 5.83 0.88 2.09
N VAL A 13 5.05 -0.16 2.49
CA VAL A 13 4.96 -0.63 3.89
C VAL A 13 5.55 -2.02 4.07
N LEU A 14 5.08 -3.00 3.30
CA LEU A 14 5.59 -4.38 3.33
C LEU A 14 6.73 -4.58 2.33
N VAL A 15 6.63 -3.97 1.15
CA VAL A 15 7.55 -4.14 0.03
C VAL A 15 7.98 -2.80 -0.54
N ASP A 16 9.27 -2.68 -0.89
CA ASP A 16 9.87 -1.49 -1.51
C ASP A 16 9.62 -1.50 -3.04
N SER A 17 8.36 -1.34 -3.40
CA SER A 17 7.91 -1.47 -4.79
C SER A 17 7.74 -0.14 -5.52
N GLU A 18 7.74 0.98 -4.81
CA GLU A 18 7.34 2.28 -5.36
C GLU A 18 8.27 2.80 -6.44
N ALA A 19 9.59 2.77 -6.21
CA ALA A 19 10.58 3.20 -7.21
C ALA A 19 10.45 2.39 -8.50
N ILE A 20 10.26 1.06 -8.38
CA ILE A 20 10.05 0.18 -9.53
C ILE A 20 8.72 0.51 -10.21
N GLY A 21 7.65 0.63 -9.44
CA GLY A 21 6.30 0.89 -9.94
C GLY A 21 6.23 2.20 -10.72
N ASN A 22 6.70 3.28 -10.11
CA ASN A 22 6.62 4.62 -10.67
C ASN A 22 7.50 4.81 -11.91
N ARG A 23 8.65 4.12 -12.00
CA ARG A 23 9.46 4.08 -13.23
C ARG A 23 8.64 3.57 -14.42
N PHE A 24 7.96 2.44 -14.31
CA PHE A 24 7.18 1.89 -15.42
C PHE A 24 5.92 2.70 -15.73
N ILE A 25 5.32 3.34 -14.74
CA ILE A 25 4.21 4.29 -14.96
C ILE A 25 4.72 5.50 -15.75
N SER A 26 5.84 6.10 -15.33
CA SER A 26 6.48 7.22 -16.01
C SER A 26 6.83 6.88 -17.47
N GLU A 27 7.47 5.73 -17.71
CA GLU A 27 7.78 5.26 -19.05
C GLU A 27 6.53 5.12 -19.93
N ALA A 28 5.47 4.50 -19.39
CA ALA A 28 4.23 4.24 -20.12
C ALA A 28 3.46 5.54 -20.44
N LEU A 29 3.41 6.50 -19.52
CA LEU A 29 2.80 7.81 -19.73
C LEU A 29 3.59 8.65 -20.73
N THR A 30 4.92 8.65 -20.62
CA THR A 30 5.79 9.38 -21.56
C THR A 30 5.64 8.84 -22.99
N LEU A 31 5.60 7.51 -23.16
CA LEU A 31 5.33 6.88 -24.46
C LEU A 31 3.94 7.21 -25.02
N ALA A 32 2.96 7.44 -24.14
CA ALA A 32 1.61 7.85 -24.54
C ALA A 32 1.50 9.34 -24.90
N GLY A 33 2.55 10.15 -24.66
CA GLY A 33 2.54 11.59 -24.94
C GLY A 33 2.37 12.48 -23.71
N ILE A 34 2.42 11.92 -22.49
CA ILE A 34 2.40 12.65 -21.21
C ILE A 34 3.80 12.54 -20.59
N PRO A 35 4.73 13.47 -20.87
CA PRO A 35 6.07 13.43 -20.29
C PRO A 35 6.02 13.69 -18.78
N ILE A 36 6.46 12.71 -18.00
CA ILE A 36 6.53 12.78 -16.54
C ILE A 36 7.76 12.02 -16.06
N SER A 37 8.50 12.56 -15.07
CA SER A 37 9.62 11.83 -14.45
C SER A 37 9.10 10.75 -13.47
N ALA A 38 9.96 9.83 -13.05
CA ALA A 38 9.61 8.82 -12.07
C ALA A 38 9.21 9.47 -10.72
N GLU A 39 9.94 10.53 -10.29
CA GLU A 39 9.60 11.30 -9.10
C GLU A 39 8.26 12.04 -9.26
N GLY A 40 7.99 12.59 -10.45
CA GLY A 40 6.70 13.20 -10.76
C GLY A 40 5.55 12.19 -10.73
N ALA A 41 5.77 10.99 -11.25
CA ALA A 41 4.80 9.90 -11.19
C ALA A 41 4.57 9.45 -9.74
N LEU A 42 5.62 9.33 -8.92
CA LEU A 42 5.53 9.05 -7.50
C LEU A 42 4.68 10.11 -6.79
N SER A 43 5.05 11.38 -6.92
CA SER A 43 4.33 12.49 -6.26
C SER A 43 2.84 12.57 -6.64
N GLN A 44 2.51 12.27 -7.90
CA GLN A 44 1.14 12.42 -8.42
C GLN A 44 0.27 11.19 -8.14
N PHE A 45 0.84 9.98 -8.15
CA PHE A 45 0.08 8.73 -8.20
C PHE A 45 0.28 7.81 -7.01
N LEU A 46 1.04 8.24 -5.98
CA LEU A 46 1.31 7.47 -4.76
C LEU A 46 0.02 6.86 -4.18
N GLY A 47 0.02 5.55 -3.96
CA GLY A 47 -1.13 4.81 -3.44
C GLY A 47 -2.34 4.72 -4.39
N GLY A 48 -2.21 5.16 -5.66
CA GLY A 48 -3.28 5.13 -6.67
C GLY A 48 -3.44 3.79 -7.38
N LYS A 49 -4.60 3.60 -8.05
CA LYS A 49 -4.84 2.44 -8.93
C LYS A 49 -4.38 2.75 -10.35
N LEU A 50 -3.69 1.81 -11.02
CA LEU A 50 -3.29 1.96 -12.43
C LEU A 50 -4.48 2.19 -13.38
N THR A 51 -5.63 1.61 -13.08
CA THR A 51 -6.86 1.86 -13.87
C THR A 51 -7.29 3.32 -13.81
N GLN A 52 -7.20 3.96 -12.63
CA GLN A 52 -7.51 5.37 -12.47
C GLN A 52 -6.48 6.25 -13.19
N ILE A 53 -5.19 5.91 -13.11
CA ILE A 53 -4.12 6.61 -13.84
C ILE A 53 -4.36 6.56 -15.35
N LYS A 54 -4.79 5.40 -15.88
CA LYS A 54 -5.16 5.24 -17.28
C LYS A 54 -6.32 6.16 -17.66
N GLU A 55 -7.41 6.18 -16.89
CA GLU A 55 -8.58 7.02 -17.15
C GLU A 55 -8.21 8.52 -17.15
N ASP A 56 -7.38 8.95 -16.21
CA ASP A 56 -6.94 10.35 -16.13
C ASP A 56 -6.00 10.73 -17.28
N ALA A 57 -5.13 9.82 -17.69
CA ALA A 57 -4.29 9.98 -18.89
C ALA A 57 -5.14 10.08 -20.17
N GLU A 58 -6.15 9.23 -20.34
CA GLU A 58 -7.07 9.26 -21.48
C GLU A 58 -7.85 10.59 -21.57
N LYS A 59 -8.30 11.12 -20.43
CA LYS A 59 -8.95 12.44 -20.37
C LYS A 59 -7.99 13.55 -20.82
N GLN A 60 -6.75 13.52 -20.38
CA GLN A 60 -5.72 14.51 -20.74
C GLN A 60 -5.35 14.42 -22.22
N LEU A 61 -5.24 13.20 -22.77
CA LEU A 61 -4.85 12.95 -24.16
C LEU A 61 -6.00 13.20 -25.15
N GLY A 62 -7.25 13.08 -24.71
CA GLY A 62 -8.44 13.17 -25.57
C GLY A 62 -8.67 11.93 -26.44
N PHE A 63 -7.97 10.82 -26.19
CA PHE A 63 -8.16 9.53 -26.86
C PHE A 63 -7.91 8.36 -25.89
N SER A 64 -8.41 7.17 -26.26
CA SER A 64 -8.26 5.97 -25.44
C SER A 64 -6.89 5.31 -25.63
N LEU A 65 -6.27 4.92 -24.52
CA LEU A 65 -5.06 4.09 -24.50
C LEU A 65 -5.43 2.62 -24.82
N PRO A 66 -4.46 1.80 -25.27
CA PRO A 66 -4.70 0.38 -25.55
C PRO A 66 -5.40 -0.33 -24.37
N SER A 67 -6.29 -1.28 -24.69
CA SER A 67 -7.03 -2.02 -23.65
C SER A 67 -6.11 -2.76 -22.66
N ASN A 68 -4.97 -3.27 -23.16
CA ASN A 68 -3.95 -3.97 -22.37
C ASN A 68 -2.89 -3.06 -21.74
N TRP A 69 -3.07 -1.72 -21.75
CA TRP A 69 -2.05 -0.76 -21.25
C TRP A 69 -1.67 -1.03 -19.79
N VAL A 70 -2.65 -1.29 -18.93
CA VAL A 70 -2.43 -1.63 -17.52
C VAL A 70 -1.71 -2.97 -17.37
N ASP A 71 -2.13 -3.98 -18.13
CA ASP A 71 -1.54 -5.33 -18.08
C ASP A 71 -0.06 -5.33 -18.51
N GLU A 72 0.30 -4.54 -19.53
CA GLU A 72 1.69 -4.41 -19.96
C GLU A 72 2.58 -3.72 -18.90
N ILE A 73 2.04 -2.76 -18.16
CA ILE A 73 2.76 -2.16 -17.03
C ILE A 73 2.99 -3.20 -15.94
N TYR A 74 1.93 -3.92 -15.50
CA TYR A 74 2.07 -4.98 -14.49
C TYR A 74 3.04 -6.08 -14.93
N LYS A 75 3.00 -6.49 -16.18
CA LYS A 75 3.92 -7.49 -16.72
C LYS A 75 5.39 -7.07 -16.57
N LYS A 76 5.71 -5.81 -16.88
CA LYS A 76 7.04 -5.24 -16.69
C LYS A 76 7.41 -5.16 -15.21
N GLN A 77 6.50 -4.65 -14.36
CA GLN A 77 6.69 -4.57 -12.92
C GLN A 77 6.97 -5.97 -12.33
N PHE A 78 6.16 -6.99 -12.65
CA PHE A 78 6.34 -8.35 -12.14
C PHE A 78 7.66 -8.98 -12.58
N SER A 79 8.10 -8.70 -13.81
CA SER A 79 9.42 -9.14 -14.27
C SER A 79 10.54 -8.52 -13.43
N GLU A 80 10.43 -7.24 -13.10
CA GLU A 80 11.41 -6.52 -12.29
C GLU A 80 11.34 -6.91 -10.82
N PHE A 81 10.15 -7.10 -10.27
CA PHE A 81 9.94 -7.56 -8.89
C PHE A 81 10.68 -8.88 -8.63
N ARG A 82 10.58 -9.85 -9.56
CA ARG A 82 11.28 -11.14 -9.43
C ARG A 82 12.80 -11.03 -9.35
N LYS A 83 13.38 -9.90 -9.79
CA LYS A 83 14.83 -9.69 -9.82
C LYS A 83 15.31 -8.84 -8.65
N ASN A 84 14.58 -7.79 -8.33
CA ASN A 84 15.10 -6.67 -7.56
C ASN A 84 14.23 -6.24 -6.37
N LEU A 85 12.97 -6.72 -6.27
CA LEU A 85 12.10 -6.32 -5.17
C LEU A 85 12.61 -6.84 -3.83
N LYS A 86 12.58 -5.97 -2.83
CA LYS A 86 12.90 -6.28 -1.44
C LYS A 86 11.70 -5.98 -0.53
N SER A 87 11.68 -6.58 0.64
CA SER A 87 10.84 -6.12 1.74
C SER A 87 11.35 -4.77 2.25
N ILE A 88 10.45 -3.99 2.86
CA ILE A 88 10.85 -2.80 3.62
C ILE A 88 11.74 -3.24 4.79
N ASP A 89 12.83 -2.50 5.00
CA ASP A 89 13.78 -2.80 6.07
C ASP A 89 13.10 -2.75 7.45
N GLY A 90 13.33 -3.81 8.27
CA GLY A 90 12.74 -3.95 9.60
C GLY A 90 11.27 -4.39 9.64
N ILE A 91 10.61 -4.63 8.50
CA ILE A 91 9.20 -5.08 8.51
C ILE A 91 9.03 -6.47 9.15
N GLU A 92 10.03 -7.34 8.98
CA GLU A 92 10.01 -8.68 9.59
C GLU A 92 9.99 -8.58 11.12
N ASP A 93 10.74 -7.64 11.71
CA ASP A 93 10.76 -7.40 13.17
C ASP A 93 9.37 -6.98 13.68
N VAL A 94 8.65 -6.13 12.93
CA VAL A 94 7.27 -5.73 13.26
C VAL A 94 6.35 -6.95 13.25
N LEU A 95 6.45 -7.79 12.22
CA LEU A 95 5.63 -8.99 12.08
C LEU A 95 5.94 -10.02 13.18
N ASP A 96 7.20 -10.18 13.56
CA ASP A 96 7.65 -11.08 14.63
C ASP A 96 7.15 -10.63 16.02
N VAL A 97 7.18 -9.31 16.28
CA VAL A 97 6.58 -8.73 17.49
C VAL A 97 5.09 -9.04 17.55
N LEU A 98 4.34 -8.77 16.48
CA LEU A 98 2.89 -9.00 16.42
C LEU A 98 2.53 -10.49 16.59
N GLU A 99 3.31 -11.39 15.99
CA GLU A 99 3.14 -12.83 16.18
C GLU A 99 3.37 -13.24 17.64
N ARG A 100 4.44 -12.73 18.27
CA ARG A 100 4.77 -13.02 19.67
C ARG A 100 3.73 -12.56 20.67
N ILE A 101 3.10 -11.39 20.41
CA ILE A 101 2.01 -10.85 21.24
C ILE A 101 0.63 -11.33 20.79
N ASN A 102 0.56 -12.27 19.83
CA ASN A 102 -0.65 -12.89 19.30
C ASN A 102 -1.68 -11.89 18.72
N ILE A 103 -1.22 -10.82 18.07
CA ILE A 103 -2.09 -9.91 17.32
C ILE A 103 -2.15 -10.36 15.86
N PRO A 104 -3.33 -10.73 15.32
CA PRO A 104 -3.48 -11.12 13.92
C PRO A 104 -3.19 -9.95 12.98
N VAL A 105 -2.70 -10.30 11.79
CA VAL A 105 -2.34 -9.34 10.74
C VAL A 105 -3.06 -9.65 9.44
N CYS A 106 -3.34 -8.63 8.64
CA CYS A 106 -3.81 -8.78 7.26
C CYS A 106 -3.27 -7.66 6.38
N VAL A 107 -3.44 -7.79 5.07
CA VAL A 107 -3.05 -6.80 4.06
C VAL A 107 -4.29 -6.17 3.44
N GLY A 108 -4.28 -4.84 3.29
CA GLY A 108 -5.30 -4.09 2.56
C GLY A 108 -4.65 -3.09 1.59
N SER A 109 -4.60 -3.41 0.29
CA SER A 109 -3.93 -2.59 -0.73
C SER A 109 -4.85 -2.18 -1.88
N ASN A 110 -4.60 -0.99 -2.46
CA ASN A 110 -5.25 -0.56 -3.70
C ASN A 110 -4.79 -1.37 -4.93
N GLY A 111 -3.67 -2.10 -4.82
CA GLY A 111 -3.19 -3.00 -5.86
C GLY A 111 -4.08 -4.25 -6.03
N PRO A 112 -4.09 -4.87 -7.23
CA PRO A 112 -4.81 -6.11 -7.46
C PRO A 112 -4.17 -7.29 -6.74
N LEU A 113 -4.96 -8.33 -6.45
CA LEU A 113 -4.49 -9.52 -5.73
C LEU A 113 -3.25 -10.18 -6.35
N ASN A 114 -3.22 -10.30 -7.69
CA ASN A 114 -2.09 -10.90 -8.39
C ASN A 114 -0.77 -10.12 -8.21
N LYS A 115 -0.84 -8.79 -8.06
CA LYS A 115 0.34 -7.96 -7.76
C LYS A 115 0.87 -8.29 -6.37
N MET A 116 0.00 -8.34 -5.36
CA MET A 116 0.36 -8.68 -3.98
C MET A 116 0.89 -10.11 -3.87
N GLU A 117 0.28 -11.07 -4.57
CA GLU A 117 0.77 -12.46 -4.64
C GLU A 117 2.21 -12.53 -5.17
N VAL A 118 2.55 -11.75 -6.20
CA VAL A 118 3.90 -11.68 -6.75
C VAL A 118 4.85 -10.98 -5.78
N SER A 119 4.50 -9.79 -5.30
CA SER A 119 5.39 -8.98 -4.46
C SER A 119 5.68 -9.65 -3.11
N LEU A 120 4.65 -10.12 -2.41
CA LEU A 120 4.79 -10.83 -1.14
C LEU A 120 5.45 -12.21 -1.31
N GLY A 121 5.22 -12.87 -2.46
CA GLY A 121 5.88 -14.14 -2.78
C GLY A 121 7.39 -13.99 -2.98
N VAL A 122 7.81 -12.97 -3.73
CA VAL A 122 9.23 -12.67 -3.98
C VAL A 122 9.96 -12.28 -2.69
N THR A 123 9.32 -11.50 -1.83
CA THR A 123 9.90 -11.05 -0.55
C THR A 123 9.73 -12.08 0.59
N LYS A 124 9.10 -13.25 0.31
CA LYS A 124 8.83 -14.33 1.28
C LYS A 124 7.89 -13.94 2.43
N LEU A 125 7.18 -12.82 2.30
CA LEU A 125 6.21 -12.37 3.31
C LEU A 125 4.83 -13.01 3.14
N ARG A 126 4.54 -13.65 1.99
CA ARG A 126 3.22 -14.17 1.65
C ARG A 126 2.65 -15.12 2.70
N ASP A 127 3.48 -16.00 3.25
CA ASP A 127 3.03 -17.03 4.21
C ASP A 127 2.56 -16.43 5.53
N ARG A 128 3.04 -15.23 5.89
CA ARG A 128 2.58 -14.46 7.07
C ARG A 128 1.13 -13.99 6.92
N PHE A 129 0.60 -13.91 5.68
CA PHE A 129 -0.71 -13.36 5.35
C PHE A 129 -1.65 -14.33 4.62
N LEU A 130 -1.39 -15.64 4.65
CA LEU A 130 -2.21 -16.64 3.94
C LEU A 130 -3.70 -16.51 4.26
N GLY A 131 -4.53 -16.31 3.21
CA GLY A 131 -5.97 -16.11 3.31
C GLY A 131 -6.42 -14.76 3.86
N ARG A 132 -5.48 -13.82 4.09
CA ARG A 132 -5.72 -12.50 4.73
C ARG A 132 -5.14 -11.36 3.90
N ILE A 133 -5.19 -11.46 2.58
CA ILE A 133 -4.76 -10.44 1.62
C ILE A 133 -6.01 -9.91 0.93
N PHE A 134 -6.25 -8.61 1.04
CA PHE A 134 -7.44 -7.95 0.52
C PHE A 134 -7.05 -6.82 -0.44
N SER A 135 -7.80 -6.75 -1.56
CA SER A 135 -7.59 -5.77 -2.63
C SER A 135 -8.77 -4.81 -2.72
N ALA A 136 -8.50 -3.58 -3.16
CA ALA A 136 -9.56 -2.63 -3.50
C ALA A 136 -10.46 -3.09 -4.66
N ASP A 137 -10.10 -4.15 -5.38
CA ASP A 137 -10.99 -4.75 -6.39
C ASP A 137 -12.19 -5.50 -5.76
N GLN A 138 -12.14 -5.75 -4.43
CA GLN A 138 -13.20 -6.43 -3.67
C GLN A 138 -14.20 -5.46 -3.03
N VAL A 139 -14.00 -4.14 -3.20
CA VAL A 139 -14.84 -3.10 -2.59
C VAL A 139 -15.33 -2.09 -3.63
N LYS A 140 -16.33 -1.27 -3.26
CA LYS A 140 -16.91 -0.28 -4.17
C LYS A 140 -15.98 0.90 -4.45
N LYS A 141 -15.28 1.37 -3.42
CA LYS A 141 -14.40 2.53 -3.52
C LYS A 141 -13.02 2.19 -2.99
N PRO A 142 -11.94 2.46 -3.76
CA PRO A 142 -10.58 2.31 -3.28
C PRO A 142 -10.22 3.40 -2.25
N LYS A 143 -9.07 3.27 -1.58
CA LYS A 143 -8.48 4.36 -0.80
C LYS A 143 -8.41 5.65 -1.68
N PRO A 144 -8.77 6.82 -1.17
CA PRO A 144 -8.87 7.21 0.24
C PRO A 144 -10.23 6.93 0.90
N ALA A 145 -11.20 6.25 0.23
CA ALA A 145 -12.43 5.83 0.88
C ALA A 145 -12.14 4.73 1.93
N PRO A 146 -12.93 4.66 3.02
CA PRO A 146 -12.69 3.72 4.12
C PRO A 146 -13.04 2.26 3.77
N ASP A 147 -13.69 2.03 2.63
CA ASP A 147 -14.34 0.76 2.26
C ASP A 147 -13.39 -0.43 2.40
N LEU A 148 -12.13 -0.29 1.94
CA LEU A 148 -11.17 -1.39 1.98
C LEU A 148 -10.77 -1.77 3.41
N TYR A 149 -10.48 -0.80 4.26
CA TYR A 149 -10.09 -1.09 5.64
C TYR A 149 -11.27 -1.59 6.48
N LEU A 150 -12.48 -1.06 6.24
CA LEU A 150 -13.70 -1.61 6.83
C LEU A 150 -13.94 -3.06 6.37
N TYR A 151 -13.69 -3.36 5.10
CA TYR A 151 -13.75 -4.73 4.57
C TYR A 151 -12.72 -5.65 5.23
N CYS A 152 -11.47 -5.20 5.40
CA CYS A 152 -10.44 -5.95 6.14
C CYS A 152 -10.92 -6.28 7.57
N ALA A 153 -11.42 -5.28 8.30
CA ALA A 153 -11.91 -5.45 9.66
C ALA A 153 -13.08 -6.45 9.73
N ASP A 154 -14.05 -6.35 8.82
CA ASP A 154 -15.19 -7.27 8.70
C ASP A 154 -14.73 -8.70 8.44
N ARG A 155 -13.85 -8.89 7.44
CA ARG A 155 -13.31 -10.21 7.06
C ARG A 155 -12.49 -10.87 8.16
N MET A 156 -11.86 -10.06 9.02
CA MET A 156 -11.08 -10.51 10.17
C MET A 156 -11.93 -10.61 11.46
N GLY A 157 -13.19 -10.17 11.43
CA GLY A 157 -14.10 -10.23 12.58
C GLY A 157 -13.74 -9.28 13.72
N VAL A 158 -13.04 -8.16 13.43
CA VAL A 158 -12.58 -7.20 14.44
C VAL A 158 -13.24 -5.84 14.22
N PRO A 159 -13.86 -5.23 15.25
CA PRO A 159 -14.44 -3.89 15.16
C PRO A 159 -13.38 -2.84 14.80
N PRO A 160 -13.68 -1.85 13.92
CA PRO A 160 -12.73 -0.85 13.46
C PRO A 160 -11.95 -0.13 14.56
N GLN A 161 -12.57 0.22 15.67
CA GLN A 161 -11.94 0.89 16.81
C GLN A 161 -10.83 0.07 17.50
N HIS A 162 -10.73 -1.24 17.24
CA HIS A 162 -9.69 -2.13 17.72
C HIS A 162 -8.70 -2.52 16.61
N CYS A 163 -8.78 -1.88 15.44
CA CYS A 163 -7.84 -2.07 14.34
C CYS A 163 -6.78 -0.97 14.34
N LEU A 164 -5.56 -1.36 14.04
CA LEU A 164 -4.45 -0.48 13.71
C LEU A 164 -4.13 -0.64 12.23
N VAL A 165 -4.01 0.47 11.51
CA VAL A 165 -3.51 0.51 10.13
C VAL A 165 -2.07 1.00 10.14
N ILE A 166 -1.18 0.37 9.36
CA ILE A 166 0.17 0.86 9.07
C ILE A 166 0.22 1.26 7.60
N GLU A 167 0.58 2.51 7.32
CA GLU A 167 0.48 3.17 6.02
C GLU A 167 1.60 4.17 5.80
N ASP A 168 2.04 4.31 4.54
CA ASP A 168 3.07 5.27 4.13
C ASP A 168 2.50 6.46 3.35
N SER A 169 1.30 6.32 2.77
CA SER A 169 0.69 7.34 1.92
C SER A 169 -0.39 8.15 2.64
N PRO A 170 -0.49 9.47 2.38
CA PRO A 170 -1.60 10.29 2.90
C PRO A 170 -2.98 9.78 2.43
N ARG A 171 -3.04 9.20 1.22
CA ARG A 171 -4.25 8.61 0.64
C ARG A 171 -4.74 7.42 1.47
N GLY A 172 -3.86 6.51 1.80
CA GLY A 172 -4.23 5.33 2.56
C GLY A 172 -4.43 5.65 4.05
N ALA A 173 -3.61 6.54 4.62
CA ALA A 173 -3.79 7.03 5.98
C ALA A 173 -5.17 7.67 6.17
N SER A 174 -5.62 8.52 5.21
CA SER A 174 -6.96 9.10 5.21
C SER A 174 -8.06 8.03 5.22
N ALA A 175 -7.87 6.92 4.49
CA ALA A 175 -8.83 5.81 4.47
C ALA A 175 -8.93 5.13 5.84
N GLY A 176 -7.81 4.91 6.52
CA GLY A 176 -7.77 4.33 7.88
C GLY A 176 -8.45 5.23 8.90
N VAL A 177 -8.16 6.54 8.88
CA VAL A 177 -8.80 7.54 9.73
C VAL A 177 -10.30 7.61 9.47
N ALA A 178 -10.71 7.65 8.19
CA ALA A 178 -12.13 7.66 7.82
C ALA A 178 -12.87 6.36 8.20
N ALA A 179 -12.16 5.24 8.33
CA ALA A 179 -12.69 3.98 8.83
C ALA A 179 -12.86 3.96 10.37
N GLY A 180 -12.44 5.00 11.09
CA GLY A 180 -12.47 5.05 12.56
C GLY A 180 -11.40 4.19 13.23
N MET A 181 -10.30 3.91 12.53
CA MET A 181 -9.17 3.10 13.00
C MET A 181 -8.02 3.99 13.50
N SER A 182 -7.18 3.44 14.37
CA SER A 182 -5.86 4.05 14.63
C SER A 182 -4.98 3.87 13.40
N VAL A 183 -4.19 4.89 13.06
CA VAL A 183 -3.27 4.84 11.93
C VAL A 183 -1.86 5.18 12.40
N PHE A 184 -0.90 4.29 12.13
CA PHE A 184 0.51 4.58 12.22
C PHE A 184 1.05 4.89 10.82
N GLY A 185 1.52 6.13 10.65
CA GLY A 185 2.20 6.54 9.44
C GLY A 185 3.64 6.05 9.45
N TYR A 186 4.11 5.54 8.32
CA TYR A 186 5.51 5.21 8.08
C TYR A 186 6.07 6.17 7.03
N SER A 187 7.09 6.97 7.38
CA SER A 187 7.66 7.98 6.49
C SER A 187 8.91 7.49 5.75
N GLY A 188 9.55 6.42 6.22
CA GLY A 188 10.85 5.99 5.68
C GLY A 188 11.97 7.01 5.86
N GLY A 189 11.78 8.00 6.77
CA GLY A 189 12.72 9.10 7.00
C GLY A 189 12.51 10.31 6.08
N GLU A 190 11.44 10.31 5.26
CA GLU A 190 11.07 11.44 4.41
C GLU A 190 10.16 12.45 5.16
N ASP A 191 9.73 13.52 4.47
CA ASP A 191 8.81 14.51 5.04
C ASP A 191 7.47 13.85 5.42
N ASN A 192 7.15 13.90 6.71
CA ASN A 192 5.98 13.27 7.28
C ASN A 192 4.83 14.23 7.59
N SER A 193 4.91 15.48 7.12
CA SER A 193 3.90 16.52 7.36
C SER A 193 2.52 16.10 6.86
N ALA A 194 2.43 15.56 5.65
CA ALA A 194 1.18 15.11 5.04
C ALA A 194 0.52 13.95 5.82
N LEU A 195 1.30 13.03 6.38
CA LEU A 195 0.79 11.93 7.22
C LEU A 195 0.22 12.47 8.54
N LYS A 196 0.85 13.48 9.13
CA LYS A 196 0.34 14.14 10.35
C LYS A 196 -0.94 14.92 10.06
N GLU A 197 -0.98 15.65 8.95
CA GLU A 197 -2.15 16.47 8.56
C GLU A 197 -3.41 15.64 8.33
N VAL A 198 -3.29 14.43 7.78
CA VAL A 198 -4.44 13.53 7.57
C VAL A 198 -4.92 12.83 8.84
N GLY A 199 -4.23 13.02 9.98
CA GLY A 199 -4.68 12.57 11.29
C GLY A 199 -4.12 11.19 11.71
N CYS A 200 -2.93 10.80 11.25
CA CYS A 200 -2.23 9.63 11.79
C CYS A 200 -2.10 9.75 13.32
N THR A 201 -2.40 8.68 14.03
CA THR A 201 -2.27 8.61 15.51
C THR A 201 -0.82 8.80 15.95
N LYS A 202 0.10 8.25 15.17
CA LYS A 202 1.55 8.41 15.29
C LYS A 202 2.19 8.32 13.91
N VAL A 203 3.36 8.93 13.76
CA VAL A 203 4.21 8.77 12.57
C VAL A 203 5.59 8.33 13.03
N PHE A 204 6.15 7.35 12.33
CA PHE A 204 7.44 6.73 12.59
C PHE A 204 8.32 6.81 11.35
N ASP A 205 9.61 7.00 11.55
CA ASP A 205 10.57 7.08 10.45
C ASP A 205 11.14 5.69 10.08
N THR A 206 11.08 4.73 10.99
CA THR A 206 11.59 3.37 10.77
C THR A 206 10.62 2.29 11.25
N MET A 207 10.68 1.10 10.66
CA MET A 207 9.91 -0.06 11.12
C MET A 207 10.39 -0.54 12.51
N GLN A 208 11.67 -0.33 12.86
CA GLN A 208 12.22 -0.63 14.19
C GLN A 208 11.54 0.20 15.27
N GLU A 209 11.22 1.47 15.00
CA GLU A 209 10.47 2.30 15.95
C GLU A 209 9.06 1.76 16.15
N ILE A 210 8.39 1.31 15.08
CA ILE A 210 7.07 0.67 15.14
C ILE A 210 7.16 -0.62 15.95
N ALA A 211 8.12 -1.49 15.67
CA ALA A 211 8.33 -2.73 16.39
C ALA A 211 8.55 -2.47 17.88
N THR A 212 9.45 -1.53 18.22
CA THR A 212 9.74 -1.15 19.60
C THR A 212 8.50 -0.60 20.32
N PHE A 213 7.69 0.20 19.61
CA PHE A 213 6.48 0.76 20.18
C PHE A 213 5.39 -0.30 20.43
N LEU A 214 5.27 -1.29 19.56
CA LEU A 214 4.29 -2.38 19.69
C LEU A 214 4.69 -3.40 20.79
N ASP A 215 5.98 -3.50 21.11
CA ASP A 215 6.52 -4.42 22.11
C ASP A 215 6.39 -3.93 23.57
N ASN A 216 6.09 -2.63 23.77
CA ASN A 216 5.93 -1.99 25.07
C ASN A 216 4.45 -1.82 25.46
#